data_b7248e555cff7982ad673bfdfd33683c
#
_entry.id   b7248e555cff7982ad673bfdfd33683c
#
_cell.length_a   1.000
_cell.length_b   1.000
_cell.length_c   1.000
_cell.angle_alpha   90.00
_cell.angle_beta   90.00
_cell.angle_gamma   90.00
#
_symmetry.space_group_name_H-M   'P 1'
#
loop_
_entity.id
_entity.type
_entity.pdbx_description
1 polymer ?
#
loop_
_entity_poly.entity_id
_entity_poly.type
_entity_poly.pdbx_seq_one_letter_code
_entity_poly.pdbx_strand_id
1 'polypeptide(L)'
;GQGALPDLLDQALAGMDVGDVSEPVVSEAGVHLLKVIEEERPEMPSMEQMRDQIVADLQNAQSDFLLAEDLVTLEELVYEHSDLQTPAEQLGLELKTTDWVSMQNLPAALNNDRVREALNSDSVREQGRNSDLLEVAPGRFLALRLEEVKDAEPLPLDEVSADIRAR
;
A
#
# COMPACT_ATOMS: atom_id res chain seq x y z
N GLY A 1 -28.03 18.06 16.19
CA GLY A 1 -27.44 16.72 16.18
C GLY A 1 -26.89 16.38 17.55
N GLN A 2 -26.63 15.12 17.85
CA GLN A 2 -26.01 14.69 19.12
C GLN A 2 -24.72 15.48 19.37
N GLY A 3 -24.55 15.99 20.58
CA GLY A 3 -23.41 16.82 20.99
C GLY A 3 -23.56 18.33 20.75
N ALA A 4 -24.71 18.78 20.26
CA ALA A 4 -24.98 20.20 20.10
C ALA A 4 -25.63 20.83 21.37
N LEU A 5 -26.13 19.99 22.29
CA LEU A 5 -26.75 20.37 23.54
C LEU A 5 -25.89 19.89 24.71
N PRO A 6 -26.06 20.50 25.92
CA PRO A 6 -25.48 19.96 27.13
C PRO A 6 -25.90 18.50 27.36
N ASP A 7 -25.00 17.67 27.90
CA ASP A 7 -25.15 16.21 28.05
C ASP A 7 -26.48 15.78 28.71
N LEU A 8 -26.95 16.55 29.68
CA LEU A 8 -28.23 16.28 30.37
C LEU A 8 -29.46 16.41 29.46
N LEU A 9 -29.41 17.34 28.51
CA LEU A 9 -30.49 17.54 27.54
C LEU A 9 -30.42 16.51 26.42
N ASP A 10 -29.19 16.17 25.95
CA ASP A 10 -28.97 15.11 24.98
C ASP A 10 -29.44 13.74 25.53
N GLN A 11 -29.15 13.43 26.80
CA GLN A 11 -29.62 12.22 27.46
C GLN A 11 -31.15 12.16 27.57
N ALA A 12 -31.81 13.30 27.87
CA ALA A 12 -33.27 13.35 27.93
C ALA A 12 -33.91 13.12 26.55
N LEU A 13 -33.27 13.55 25.47
CA LEU A 13 -33.74 13.35 24.10
C LEU A 13 -33.50 11.91 23.58
N ALA A 14 -32.50 11.19 24.09
CA ALA A 14 -32.09 9.90 23.57
C ALA A 14 -33.12 8.78 23.62
N GLY A 15 -34.22 8.96 24.36
CA GLY A 15 -35.29 7.97 24.48
C GLY A 15 -36.65 8.46 24.02
N MET A 16 -36.73 9.62 23.35
CA MET A 16 -38.00 10.26 22.98
C MET A 16 -38.29 10.04 21.48
N ASP A 17 -39.55 9.81 21.17
CA ASP A 17 -40.06 9.74 19.79
C ASP A 17 -40.56 11.10 19.31
N VAL A 18 -40.70 11.25 17.99
CA VAL A 18 -41.26 12.48 17.38
C VAL A 18 -42.64 12.76 17.91
N GLY A 19 -42.81 13.94 18.48
CA GLY A 19 -44.05 14.39 19.12
C GLY A 19 -44.02 14.35 20.64
N ASP A 20 -43.09 13.62 21.24
CA ASP A 20 -42.97 13.52 22.70
C ASP A 20 -42.51 14.81 23.35
N VAL A 21 -42.93 15.00 24.60
CA VAL A 21 -42.49 16.09 25.47
C VAL A 21 -41.82 15.48 26.69
N SER A 22 -40.58 15.93 26.98
CA SER A 22 -39.83 15.44 28.13
C SER A 22 -40.45 15.78 29.46
N GLU A 23 -40.09 15.08 30.53
CA GLU A 23 -40.20 15.59 31.87
C GLU A 23 -39.31 16.85 32.04
N PRO A 24 -39.58 17.70 33.06
CA PRO A 24 -38.74 18.86 33.30
C PRO A 24 -37.30 18.48 33.62
N VAL A 25 -36.34 18.88 32.74
CA VAL A 25 -34.90 18.66 32.93
C VAL A 25 -34.29 19.88 33.58
N VAL A 26 -33.67 19.68 34.75
CA VAL A 26 -33.01 20.76 35.49
C VAL A 26 -31.55 20.85 35.10
N SER A 27 -31.10 22.00 34.61
CA SER A 27 -29.71 22.30 34.33
C SER A 27 -29.24 23.53 35.12
N GLU A 28 -27.99 23.88 35.05
CA GLU A 28 -27.45 25.10 35.64
C GLU A 28 -28.10 26.39 35.09
N ALA A 29 -28.63 26.35 33.89
CA ALA A 29 -29.33 27.47 33.25
C ALA A 29 -30.83 27.53 33.57
N GLY A 30 -31.36 26.55 34.30
CA GLY A 30 -32.78 26.52 34.68
C GLY A 30 -33.49 25.20 34.39
N VAL A 31 -34.82 25.24 34.35
CA VAL A 31 -35.66 24.09 34.05
C VAL A 31 -36.10 24.12 32.59
N HIS A 32 -35.84 23.02 31.87
CA HIS A 32 -36.12 22.89 30.45
C HIS A 32 -37.21 21.85 30.21
N LEU A 33 -38.10 22.13 29.26
CA LEU A 33 -39.02 21.18 28.66
C LEU A 33 -38.64 21.01 27.21
N LEU A 34 -38.37 19.76 26.81
CA LEU A 34 -37.97 19.43 25.47
C LEU A 34 -39.11 18.76 24.71
N LYS A 35 -39.26 19.08 23.43
CA LYS A 35 -40.21 18.42 22.54
C LYS A 35 -39.46 18.04 21.27
N VAL A 36 -39.58 16.78 20.88
CA VAL A 36 -39.05 16.31 19.58
C VAL A 36 -40.05 16.69 18.49
N ILE A 37 -39.67 17.61 17.62
CA ILE A 37 -40.52 18.08 16.53
C ILE A 37 -40.27 17.23 15.29
N GLU A 38 -39.02 16.92 15.05
CA GLU A 38 -38.55 16.19 13.86
C GLU A 38 -37.28 15.44 14.21
N GLU A 39 -37.12 14.24 13.68
CA GLU A 39 -35.93 13.43 13.82
C GLU A 39 -35.43 13.05 12.42
N GLU A 40 -34.24 13.51 12.08
CA GLU A 40 -33.52 13.07 10.88
C GLU A 40 -32.72 11.83 11.26
N ARG A 41 -33.24 10.66 10.97
CA ARG A 41 -32.47 9.41 11.02
C ARG A 41 -31.87 9.18 9.66
N PRO A 42 -30.51 9.14 9.52
CA PRO A 42 -29.94 8.68 8.29
C PRO A 42 -30.47 7.28 7.99
N GLU A 43 -31.09 7.09 6.86
CA GLU A 43 -31.54 5.78 6.41
C GLU A 43 -30.31 4.87 6.31
N MET A 44 -30.22 3.88 7.19
CA MET A 44 -29.21 2.85 7.06
C MET A 44 -29.54 2.05 5.79
N PRO A 45 -28.57 1.96 4.85
CA PRO A 45 -28.80 1.17 3.66
C PRO A 45 -29.15 -0.26 4.02
N SER A 46 -30.09 -0.85 3.30
CA SER A 46 -30.48 -2.23 3.52
C SER A 46 -29.32 -3.19 3.23
N MET A 47 -29.35 -4.39 3.82
CA MET A 47 -28.37 -5.44 3.54
C MET A 47 -28.25 -5.72 2.02
N GLU A 48 -29.35 -5.63 1.30
CA GLU A 48 -29.40 -5.88 -0.14
C GLU A 48 -28.68 -4.79 -0.94
N GLN A 49 -28.80 -3.54 -0.52
CA GLN A 49 -28.07 -2.41 -1.12
C GLN A 49 -26.57 -2.46 -0.80
N MET A 50 -26.17 -3.00 0.34
CA MET A 50 -24.78 -3.12 0.73
C MET A 50 -24.12 -4.44 0.31
N ARG A 51 -24.89 -5.39 -0.19
CA ARG A 51 -24.40 -6.74 -0.48
C ARG A 51 -23.19 -6.75 -1.41
N ASP A 52 -23.29 -6.03 -2.51
CA ASP A 52 -22.21 -6.00 -3.51
C ASP A 52 -20.93 -5.36 -2.93
N GLN A 53 -21.09 -4.32 -2.12
CA GLN A 53 -19.99 -3.68 -1.42
C GLN A 53 -19.33 -4.64 -0.42
N ILE A 54 -20.14 -5.31 0.41
CA ILE A 54 -19.65 -6.27 1.40
C ILE A 54 -18.92 -7.44 0.72
N VAL A 55 -19.46 -7.95 -0.39
CA VAL A 55 -18.80 -9.01 -1.16
C VAL A 55 -17.46 -8.54 -1.72
N ALA A 56 -17.41 -7.34 -2.29
CA ALA A 56 -16.15 -6.77 -2.79
C ALA A 56 -15.13 -6.57 -1.66
N ASP A 57 -15.55 -6.04 -0.52
CA ASP A 57 -14.68 -5.82 0.64
C ASP A 57 -14.12 -7.15 1.19
N LEU A 58 -14.96 -8.19 1.26
CA LEU A 58 -14.53 -9.53 1.69
C LEU A 58 -13.55 -10.16 0.69
N GLN A 59 -13.80 -10.00 -0.61
CA GLN A 59 -12.89 -10.51 -1.65
C GLN A 59 -11.54 -9.79 -1.61
N ASN A 60 -11.55 -8.48 -1.43
CA ASN A 60 -10.32 -7.71 -1.28
C ASN A 60 -9.54 -8.14 -0.04
N ALA A 61 -10.21 -8.25 1.12
CA ALA A 61 -9.57 -8.69 2.35
C ALA A 61 -8.97 -10.10 2.24
N GLN A 62 -9.66 -11.01 1.53
CA GLN A 62 -9.13 -12.35 1.28
C GLN A 62 -7.93 -12.33 0.33
N SER A 63 -7.97 -11.50 -0.71
CA SER A 63 -6.84 -11.33 -1.63
C SER A 63 -5.63 -10.74 -0.94
N ASP A 64 -5.82 -9.74 -0.09
CA ASP A 64 -4.74 -9.13 0.69
C ASP A 64 -4.10 -10.14 1.66
N PHE A 65 -4.92 -10.99 2.29
CA PHE A 65 -4.41 -12.05 3.17
C PHE A 65 -3.55 -13.07 2.41
N LEU A 66 -4.05 -13.57 1.26
CA LEU A 66 -3.30 -14.52 0.43
C LEU A 66 -2.01 -13.91 -0.11
N LEU A 67 -2.06 -12.65 -0.55
CA LEU A 67 -0.86 -11.93 -0.99
C LEU A 67 0.17 -11.83 0.13
N ALA A 68 -0.26 -11.55 1.35
CA ALA A 68 0.66 -11.47 2.49
C ALA A 68 1.34 -12.82 2.80
N GLU A 69 0.62 -13.94 2.71
CA GLU A 69 1.19 -15.29 2.86
C GLU A 69 2.19 -15.61 1.74
N ASP A 70 1.83 -15.31 0.49
CA ASP A 70 2.71 -15.54 -0.66
C ASP A 70 3.99 -14.69 -0.58
N LEU A 71 3.89 -13.44 -0.10
CA LEU A 71 5.04 -12.56 0.07
C LEU A 71 6.02 -13.08 1.12
N VAL A 72 5.53 -13.59 2.25
CA VAL A 72 6.38 -14.21 3.28
C VAL A 72 7.11 -15.42 2.71
N THR A 73 6.39 -16.28 2.00
CA THR A 73 6.97 -17.47 1.37
C THR A 73 8.00 -17.09 0.31
N LEU A 74 7.71 -16.07 -0.51
CA LEU A 74 8.64 -15.58 -1.53
C LEU A 74 9.90 -14.98 -0.89
N GLU A 75 9.76 -14.22 0.20
CA GLU A 75 10.89 -13.63 0.92
C GLU A 75 11.82 -14.71 1.49
N GLU A 76 11.27 -15.74 2.09
CA GLU A 76 12.03 -16.89 2.59
C GLU A 76 12.78 -17.59 1.45
N LEU A 77 12.09 -17.90 0.35
CA LEU A 77 12.70 -18.58 -0.79
C LEU A 77 13.80 -17.74 -1.46
N VAL A 78 13.59 -16.44 -1.61
CA VAL A 78 14.57 -15.51 -2.18
C VAL A 78 15.81 -15.39 -1.29
N TYR A 79 15.63 -15.45 0.02
CA TYR A 79 16.73 -15.40 0.99
C TYR A 79 17.53 -16.71 1.05
N GLU A 80 16.84 -17.86 0.99
CA GLU A 80 17.47 -19.17 1.11
C GLU A 80 18.22 -19.60 -0.16
N HIS A 81 17.75 -19.18 -1.33
CA HIS A 81 18.32 -19.56 -2.61
C HIS A 81 19.29 -18.51 -3.16
N SER A 82 20.32 -18.99 -3.85
CA SER A 82 21.31 -18.12 -4.50
C SER A 82 20.90 -17.70 -5.92
N ASP A 83 19.73 -18.11 -6.38
CA ASP A 83 19.15 -17.80 -7.68
C ASP A 83 17.72 -17.34 -7.51
N LEU A 84 17.10 -16.79 -8.56
CA LEU A 84 15.68 -16.43 -8.58
C LEU A 84 14.82 -17.41 -9.37
N GLN A 85 15.46 -18.39 -10.05
CA GLN A 85 14.73 -19.38 -10.83
C GLN A 85 13.98 -20.35 -9.92
N THR A 86 14.64 -20.86 -8.88
CA THR A 86 14.02 -21.78 -7.92
C THR A 86 12.81 -21.19 -7.22
N PRO A 87 12.86 -19.98 -6.63
CA PRO A 87 11.68 -19.29 -6.10
C PRO A 87 10.56 -19.08 -7.13
N ALA A 88 10.94 -18.68 -8.36
CA ALA A 88 9.96 -18.43 -9.41
C ALA A 88 9.22 -19.72 -9.83
N GLU A 89 9.94 -20.83 -9.98
CA GLU A 89 9.34 -22.13 -10.33
C GLU A 89 8.42 -22.67 -9.23
N GLN A 90 8.81 -22.54 -7.95
CA GLN A 90 8.03 -23.02 -6.82
C GLN A 90 6.71 -22.27 -6.65
N LEU A 91 6.70 -20.97 -6.90
CA LEU A 91 5.52 -20.13 -6.77
C LEU A 91 4.80 -19.87 -8.11
N GLY A 92 5.29 -20.46 -9.21
CA GLY A 92 4.71 -20.26 -10.54
C GLY A 92 4.81 -18.83 -11.04
N LEU A 93 5.85 -18.09 -10.62
CA LEU A 93 6.08 -16.71 -11.00
C LEU A 93 6.89 -16.62 -12.31
N GLU A 94 6.70 -15.54 -13.06
CA GLU A 94 7.45 -15.30 -14.30
C GLU A 94 8.80 -14.64 -13.97
N LEU A 95 9.89 -15.34 -14.27
CA LEU A 95 11.23 -14.77 -14.21
C LEU A 95 11.53 -14.02 -15.51
N LYS A 96 12.01 -12.80 -15.40
CA LYS A 96 12.40 -11.96 -16.55
C LYS A 96 13.86 -11.58 -16.45
N THR A 97 14.60 -11.84 -17.52
CA THR A 97 15.97 -11.39 -17.66
C THR A 97 16.02 -10.19 -18.61
N THR A 98 16.86 -9.23 -18.31
CA THR A 98 17.12 -8.08 -19.18
C THR A 98 18.48 -8.23 -19.84
N ASP A 99 18.66 -7.62 -21.00
CA ASP A 99 19.98 -7.35 -21.55
C ASP A 99 20.75 -6.37 -20.65
N TRP A 100 21.98 -6.04 -21.02
CA TRP A 100 22.80 -5.04 -20.34
C TRP A 100 22.06 -3.72 -20.17
N VAL A 101 21.93 -3.28 -18.94
CA VAL A 101 21.28 -2.02 -18.61
C VAL A 101 22.25 -1.09 -17.88
N SER A 102 22.18 0.19 -18.18
CA SER A 102 22.93 1.20 -17.45
C SER A 102 22.12 1.67 -16.24
N MET A 103 22.80 1.87 -15.10
CA MET A 103 22.17 2.45 -13.90
C MET A 103 21.53 3.83 -14.15
N GLN A 104 21.99 4.53 -15.19
CA GLN A 104 21.43 5.84 -15.58
C GLN A 104 20.19 5.70 -16.46
N ASN A 105 20.02 4.56 -17.10
CA ASN A 105 18.91 4.31 -18.05
C ASN A 105 18.31 2.92 -17.82
N LEU A 106 17.67 2.75 -16.66
CA LEU A 106 16.93 1.54 -16.34
C LEU A 106 15.63 1.46 -17.14
N PRO A 107 15.19 0.25 -17.53
CA PRO A 107 13.87 0.04 -18.09
C PRO A 107 12.77 0.59 -17.18
N ALA A 108 11.65 1.03 -17.76
CA ALA A 108 10.57 1.68 -17.01
C ALA A 108 10.09 0.83 -15.82
N ALA A 109 10.05 -0.48 -15.95
CA ALA A 109 9.65 -1.41 -14.89
C ALA A 109 10.62 -1.45 -13.71
N LEU A 110 11.90 -1.12 -13.92
CA LEU A 110 12.98 -1.10 -12.92
C LEU A 110 13.38 0.33 -12.52
N ASN A 111 12.79 1.34 -13.14
CA ASN A 111 13.13 2.74 -12.89
C ASN A 111 12.44 3.26 -11.62
N ASN A 112 12.87 2.76 -10.47
CA ASN A 112 12.36 3.09 -9.15
C ASN A 112 13.57 3.30 -8.21
N ASP A 113 13.45 4.21 -7.25
CA ASP A 113 14.54 4.53 -6.34
C ASP A 113 14.93 3.34 -5.45
N ARG A 114 13.96 2.54 -4.99
CA ARG A 114 14.22 1.32 -4.22
C ARG A 114 15.01 0.28 -5.03
N VAL A 115 14.67 0.14 -6.32
CA VAL A 115 15.42 -0.75 -7.24
C VAL A 115 16.85 -0.25 -7.41
N ARG A 116 17.05 1.06 -7.57
CA ARG A 116 18.40 1.66 -7.69
C ARG A 116 19.22 1.43 -6.42
N GLU A 117 18.60 1.61 -5.27
CA GLU A 117 19.24 1.37 -3.98
C GLU A 117 19.64 -0.11 -3.82
N ALA A 118 18.74 -1.04 -4.12
CA ALA A 118 19.02 -2.47 -4.08
C ALA A 118 20.13 -2.89 -5.04
N LEU A 119 20.11 -2.39 -6.28
CA LEU A 119 21.17 -2.67 -7.28
C LEU A 119 22.54 -2.12 -6.88
N ASN A 120 22.60 -1.07 -6.05
CA ASN A 120 23.85 -0.50 -5.55
C ASN A 120 24.26 -1.06 -4.18
N SER A 121 23.45 -1.92 -3.57
CA SER A 121 23.81 -2.53 -2.29
C SER A 121 24.97 -3.52 -2.44
N ASP A 122 25.81 -3.59 -1.44
CA ASP A 122 26.96 -4.52 -1.41
C ASP A 122 26.49 -5.98 -1.53
N SER A 123 25.35 -6.31 -0.94
CA SER A 123 24.79 -7.66 -0.99
C SER A 123 24.46 -8.11 -2.41
N VAL A 124 23.86 -7.24 -3.21
CA VAL A 124 23.47 -7.55 -4.59
C VAL A 124 24.65 -7.38 -5.55
N ARG A 125 25.38 -6.27 -5.42
CA ARG A 125 26.42 -5.91 -6.37
C ARG A 125 27.73 -6.68 -6.17
N GLU A 126 28.20 -6.80 -4.93
CA GLU A 126 29.50 -7.40 -4.63
C GLU A 126 29.38 -8.88 -4.24
N GLN A 127 28.37 -9.23 -3.45
CA GLN A 127 28.19 -10.61 -2.99
C GLN A 127 27.36 -11.45 -3.96
N GLY A 128 26.73 -10.84 -4.98
CA GLY A 128 25.91 -11.51 -5.98
C GLY A 128 24.68 -12.20 -5.36
N ARG A 129 24.15 -11.66 -4.28
CA ARG A 129 22.92 -12.16 -3.65
C ARG A 129 21.68 -11.63 -4.35
N ASN A 130 20.56 -12.29 -4.10
CA ASN A 130 19.26 -11.72 -4.44
C ASN A 130 19.01 -10.48 -3.59
N SER A 131 18.25 -9.51 -4.11
CA SER A 131 17.75 -8.42 -3.29
C SER A 131 16.63 -8.91 -2.36
N ASP A 132 16.37 -8.15 -1.31
CA ASP A 132 15.13 -8.27 -0.57
C ASP A 132 13.93 -7.99 -1.51
N LEU A 133 12.72 -8.33 -1.05
CA LEU A 133 11.49 -7.98 -1.75
C LEU A 133 11.29 -6.46 -1.75
N LEU A 134 11.15 -5.89 -2.93
CA LEU A 134 10.99 -4.47 -3.15
C LEU A 134 9.55 -4.18 -3.59
N GLU A 135 8.83 -3.38 -2.84
CA GLU A 135 7.57 -2.83 -3.30
C GLU A 135 7.84 -1.65 -4.22
N VAL A 136 7.58 -1.83 -5.51
CA VAL A 136 7.83 -0.83 -6.56
C VAL A 136 6.60 0.00 -6.91
N ALA A 137 5.42 -0.48 -6.57
CA ALA A 137 4.14 0.22 -6.63
C ALA A 137 3.17 -0.46 -5.65
N PRO A 138 2.04 0.16 -5.28
CA PRO A 138 1.05 -0.44 -4.39
C PRO A 138 0.64 -1.85 -4.85
N GLY A 139 0.88 -2.85 -4.00
CA GLY A 139 0.60 -4.25 -4.29
C GLY A 139 1.48 -4.91 -5.37
N ARG A 140 2.57 -4.27 -5.79
CA ARG A 140 3.53 -4.82 -6.75
C ARG A 140 4.91 -4.97 -6.13
N PHE A 141 5.31 -6.20 -6.02
CA PHE A 141 6.59 -6.58 -5.44
C PHE A 141 7.49 -7.22 -6.49
N LEU A 142 8.79 -7.07 -6.33
CA LEU A 142 9.79 -7.78 -7.10
C LEU A 142 11.03 -8.06 -6.25
N ALA A 143 11.71 -9.15 -6.57
CA ALA A 143 13.09 -9.38 -6.18
C ALA A 143 13.94 -9.32 -7.45
N LEU A 144 15.19 -8.93 -7.31
CA LEU A 144 16.13 -8.82 -8.40
C LEU A 144 17.49 -9.41 -8.03
N ARG A 145 18.23 -9.77 -9.06
CA ARG A 145 19.61 -10.27 -8.98
C ARG A 145 20.41 -9.71 -10.13
N LEU A 146 21.66 -9.41 -9.87
CA LEU A 146 22.63 -9.12 -10.93
C LEU A 146 23.31 -10.42 -11.36
N GLU A 147 23.20 -10.76 -12.63
CA GLU A 147 23.93 -11.89 -13.21
C GLU A 147 25.39 -11.51 -13.46
N GLU A 148 25.62 -10.32 -13.98
CA GLU A 148 26.94 -9.81 -14.29
C GLU A 148 27.01 -8.30 -14.07
N VAL A 149 28.15 -7.81 -13.62
CA VAL A 149 28.42 -6.39 -13.41
C VAL A 149 29.64 -6.00 -14.27
N LYS A 150 29.47 -4.95 -15.06
CA LYS A 150 30.59 -4.30 -15.77
C LYS A 150 30.87 -2.94 -15.16
N ASP A 151 32.04 -2.76 -14.65
CA ASP A 151 32.45 -1.45 -14.16
C ASP A 151 32.69 -0.51 -15.35
N ALA A 152 32.47 0.78 -15.14
CA ALA A 152 32.75 1.78 -16.14
C ALA A 152 34.28 1.90 -16.35
N GLU A 153 34.73 1.56 -17.51
CA GLU A 153 36.10 1.81 -17.89
C GLU A 153 36.23 3.21 -18.52
N PRO A 154 37.27 3.98 -18.16
CA PRO A 154 37.53 5.25 -18.82
C PRO A 154 37.82 5.00 -20.31
N LEU A 155 37.03 5.63 -21.16
CA LEU A 155 37.28 5.55 -22.61
C LEU A 155 38.61 6.20 -22.95
N PRO A 156 39.40 5.62 -23.88
CA PRO A 156 40.66 6.21 -24.36
C PRO A 156 40.42 7.63 -24.89
N LEU A 157 41.39 8.52 -24.67
CA LEU A 157 41.27 9.91 -25.06
C LEU A 157 40.95 10.09 -26.56
N ASP A 158 41.44 9.17 -27.38
CA ASP A 158 41.23 9.19 -28.84
C ASP A 158 39.76 9.00 -29.22
N GLU A 159 39.01 8.22 -28.46
CA GLU A 159 37.58 7.99 -28.68
C GLU A 159 36.72 9.15 -28.23
N VAL A 160 37.11 9.86 -27.15
CA VAL A 160 36.30 10.95 -26.56
C VAL A 160 36.75 12.34 -26.99
N SER A 161 37.86 12.44 -27.71
CA SER A 161 38.48 13.72 -28.10
C SER A 161 37.58 14.59 -28.98
N ALA A 162 36.72 13.97 -29.81
CA ALA A 162 35.75 14.66 -30.64
C ALA A 162 34.62 15.26 -29.83
N ASP A 163 34.09 14.51 -28.85
CA ASP A 163 33.01 14.92 -27.99
C ASP A 163 33.44 16.01 -26.98
N ILE A 164 34.69 15.92 -26.49
CA ILE A 164 35.26 16.94 -25.60
C ILE A 164 35.47 18.27 -26.34
N ARG A 165 35.80 18.24 -27.63
CA ARG A 165 35.98 19.48 -28.43
C ARG A 165 34.66 20.10 -28.87
N ALA A 166 33.58 19.34 -28.87
CA ALA A 166 32.25 19.78 -29.26
C ALA A 166 31.44 20.42 -28.10
N ARG A 167 31.92 20.33 -26.86
CA ARG A 167 31.38 20.99 -25.67
C ARG A 167 32.08 22.29 -25.37
#